data_2f7f497faef2dfb450cc912dc9951e97
#
_entry.id   2f7f497faef2dfb450cc912dc9951e97
#
_cell.length_a   1.000
_cell.length_b   1.000
_cell.length_c   1.000
_cell.angle_alpha   90.00
_cell.angle_beta   90.00
_cell.angle_gamma   90.00
#
_symmetry.space_group_name_H-M   'P 1'
#
loop_
_entity.id
_entity.type
_entity.pdbx_description
1 polymer ?
#
loop_
_entity_poly.entity_id
_entity_poly.type
_entity_poly.pdbx_seq_one_letter_code
_entity_poly.pdbx_strand_id
1 'polypeptide(L)'
;MTVLYLANVGSSDVQLANGERLYPPREAGEKLLAEWDQPSESVAERLILPILVPGLQEALATCPRIDRLVLFATDQRDTEYRHTDTLHFAELVRRWLRGSETFNQRIGEIDIDTLGGTSPATYDSTFSAYAARVANLEGEAVTTCYVGVTGGTGAMNMALLFHAVRVFGERCKA
;
A
#
# COMPACT_ATOMS: atom_id res chain seq x y z
N MET A 1 15.06 13.17 -10.85
CA MET A 1 15.48 11.92 -10.18
C MET A 1 14.33 11.53 -9.26
N THR A 2 13.69 10.38 -9.51
CA THR A 2 12.48 9.96 -8.78
C THR A 2 12.79 8.77 -7.89
N VAL A 3 12.51 8.86 -6.61
CA VAL A 3 12.51 7.75 -5.66
C VAL A 3 11.09 7.22 -5.53
N LEU A 4 10.90 5.96 -5.94
CA LEU A 4 9.62 5.26 -5.93
C LEU A 4 9.56 4.27 -4.78
N TYR A 5 8.41 4.15 -4.11
CA TYR A 5 8.13 3.09 -3.16
C TYR A 5 6.84 2.37 -3.56
N LEU A 6 6.91 1.06 -3.71
CA LEU A 6 5.79 0.19 -4.07
C LEU A 6 5.44 -0.70 -2.89
N ALA A 7 4.18 -0.76 -2.51
CA ALA A 7 3.73 -1.64 -1.44
C ALA A 7 2.33 -2.20 -1.69
N ASN A 8 2.11 -3.43 -1.27
CA ASN A 8 0.77 -4.01 -1.16
C ASN A 8 0.14 -3.61 0.18
N VAL A 9 -1.16 -3.40 0.18
CA VAL A 9 -1.94 -3.21 1.40
C VAL A 9 -2.75 -4.48 1.67
N GLY A 10 -2.45 -5.13 2.78
CA GLY A 10 -3.16 -6.32 3.26
C GLY A 10 -4.07 -6.02 4.46
N SER A 11 -4.78 -7.04 4.91
CA SER A 11 -5.71 -6.95 6.04
C SER A 11 -5.05 -6.66 7.39
N SER A 12 -3.74 -6.83 7.50
CA SER A 12 -2.97 -6.59 8.73
C SER A 12 -2.19 -5.27 8.71
N ASP A 13 -2.25 -4.52 7.60
CA ASP A 13 -1.53 -3.25 7.46
C ASP A 13 -2.14 -2.11 8.27
N VAL A 14 -3.43 -2.21 8.62
CA VAL A 14 -4.13 -1.25 9.47
C VAL A 14 -4.67 -1.97 10.69
N GLN A 15 -4.30 -1.48 11.88
CA GLN A 15 -4.72 -2.02 13.17
C GLN A 15 -5.08 -0.88 14.12
N LEU A 16 -5.88 -1.19 15.14
CA LEU A 16 -6.07 -0.26 16.24
C LEU A 16 -4.84 -0.26 17.17
N ALA A 17 -4.55 0.86 17.80
CA ALA A 17 -3.41 1.03 18.70
C ALA A 17 -3.45 0.07 19.91
N ASN A 18 -4.63 -0.42 20.28
CA ASN A 18 -4.82 -1.46 21.30
C ASN A 18 -4.48 -2.89 20.81
N GLY A 19 -4.06 -3.06 19.55
CA GLY A 19 -3.75 -4.35 18.93
C GLY A 19 -4.95 -5.10 18.38
N GLU A 20 -6.15 -4.55 18.45
CA GLU A 20 -7.35 -5.15 17.87
C GLU A 20 -7.27 -5.15 16.33
N ARG A 21 -7.57 -6.30 15.74
CA ARG A 21 -7.62 -6.44 14.28
C ARG A 21 -8.94 -5.91 13.74
N LEU A 22 -8.84 -5.17 12.67
CA LEU A 22 -9.97 -4.66 11.92
C LEU A 22 -10.43 -5.71 10.88
N TYR A 23 -11.54 -6.36 11.16
CA TYR A 23 -12.07 -7.42 10.28
C TYR A 23 -13.62 -7.41 10.24
N PRO A 24 -14.27 -7.59 9.08
CA PRO A 24 -13.66 -7.67 7.74
C PRO A 24 -13.04 -6.35 7.28
N PRO A 25 -11.93 -6.37 6.52
CA PRO A 25 -11.19 -5.14 6.18
C PRO A 25 -12.04 -4.09 5.46
N ARG A 26 -12.91 -4.51 4.54
CA ARG A 26 -13.74 -3.60 3.76
C ARG A 26 -14.70 -2.80 4.65
N GLU A 27 -15.49 -3.49 5.47
CA GLU A 27 -16.49 -2.86 6.35
C GLU A 27 -15.82 -2.01 7.44
N ALA A 28 -14.77 -2.56 8.07
CA ALA A 28 -14.02 -1.84 9.09
C ALA A 28 -13.38 -0.56 8.52
N GLY A 29 -12.80 -0.65 7.32
CA GLY A 29 -12.21 0.50 6.64
C GLY A 29 -13.24 1.55 6.26
N GLU A 30 -14.39 1.14 5.71
CA GLU A 30 -15.49 2.04 5.37
C GLU A 30 -16.00 2.80 6.60
N LYS A 31 -16.21 2.09 7.70
CA LYS A 31 -16.62 2.69 8.97
C LYS A 31 -15.62 3.73 9.49
N LEU A 32 -14.33 3.39 9.52
CA LEU A 32 -13.29 4.31 9.99
C LEU A 32 -13.12 5.52 9.08
N LEU A 33 -13.29 5.37 7.76
CA LEU A 33 -13.29 6.51 6.84
C LEU A 33 -14.47 7.43 7.09
N ALA A 34 -15.66 6.89 7.36
CA ALA A 34 -16.82 7.69 7.71
C ALA A 34 -16.66 8.44 9.06
N GLU A 35 -15.94 7.83 10.01
CA GLU A 35 -15.58 8.46 11.29
C GLU A 35 -14.48 9.52 11.13
N TRP A 36 -13.57 9.35 10.17
CA TRP A 36 -12.41 10.23 9.96
C TRP A 36 -12.78 11.69 9.75
N ASP A 37 -13.89 11.93 9.06
CA ASP A 37 -14.35 13.27 8.71
C ASP A 37 -15.24 13.90 9.83
N GLN A 38 -15.40 13.20 10.98
CA GLN A 38 -16.19 13.69 12.11
C GLN A 38 -15.28 14.42 13.14
N PRO A 39 -15.78 15.43 13.83
CA PRO A 39 -14.99 16.21 14.80
C PRO A 39 -14.73 15.49 16.13
N SER A 40 -15.27 14.29 16.33
CA SER A 40 -14.96 13.43 17.48
C SER A 40 -13.58 12.80 17.34
N GLU A 41 -13.05 12.19 18.39
CA GLU A 41 -11.72 11.57 18.54
C GLU A 41 -10.97 11.26 17.22
N SER A 42 -9.74 11.75 17.10
CA SER A 42 -8.90 11.55 15.91
C SER A 42 -8.74 10.05 15.60
N VAL A 43 -9.34 9.59 14.50
CA VAL A 43 -9.14 8.21 14.00
C VAL A 43 -7.66 7.92 13.81
N ALA A 44 -6.87 8.93 13.38
CA ALA A 44 -5.44 8.79 13.16
C ALA A 44 -4.68 8.38 14.43
N GLU A 45 -5.07 8.86 15.60
CA GLU A 45 -4.43 8.51 16.89
C GLU A 45 -4.74 7.08 17.35
N ARG A 46 -5.85 6.53 16.88
CA ARG A 46 -6.29 5.16 17.20
C ARG A 46 -5.66 4.12 16.28
N LEU A 47 -5.03 4.54 15.16
CA LEU A 47 -4.48 3.63 14.16
C LEU A 47 -2.97 3.47 14.27
N ILE A 48 -2.52 2.26 13.98
CA ILE A 48 -1.12 1.93 13.73
C ILE A 48 -0.99 1.22 12.38
N LEU A 49 0.15 1.41 11.73
CA LEU A 49 0.51 0.79 10.46
C LEU A 49 1.75 -0.10 10.65
N PRO A 50 1.60 -1.27 11.30
CA PRO A 50 2.74 -2.04 11.81
C PRO A 50 3.61 -2.67 10.74
N ILE A 51 3.10 -2.78 9.51
CA ILE A 51 3.80 -3.41 8.38
C ILE A 51 4.45 -2.34 7.50
N LEU A 52 3.68 -1.35 7.06
CA LEU A 52 4.15 -0.34 6.10
C LEU A 52 5.14 0.66 6.73
N VAL A 53 4.87 1.13 7.94
CA VAL A 53 5.68 2.16 8.59
C VAL A 53 7.13 1.76 8.77
N PRO A 54 7.48 0.56 9.27
CA PRO A 54 8.88 0.13 9.36
C PRO A 54 9.62 0.15 8.02
N GLY A 55 9.00 -0.35 6.95
CA GLY A 55 9.59 -0.33 5.61
C GLY A 55 9.80 1.09 5.06
N LEU A 56 8.84 1.99 5.28
CA LEU A 56 9.01 3.41 4.92
C LEU A 56 10.13 4.08 5.72
N GLN A 57 10.25 3.79 7.01
CA GLN A 57 11.33 4.30 7.86
C GLN A 57 12.70 3.83 7.38
N GLU A 58 12.83 2.56 7.02
CA GLU A 58 14.07 1.98 6.49
C GLU A 58 14.44 2.64 5.15
N ALA A 59 13.51 2.78 4.21
CA ALA A 59 13.75 3.49 2.96
C ALA A 59 14.18 4.94 3.21
N LEU A 60 13.46 5.65 4.08
CA LEU A 60 13.75 7.04 4.45
C LEU A 60 15.03 7.22 5.28
N ALA A 61 15.62 6.16 5.82
CA ALA A 61 16.96 6.21 6.42
C ALA A 61 18.06 6.28 5.33
N THR A 62 17.77 5.81 4.12
CA THR A 62 18.74 5.77 3.01
C THR A 62 18.48 6.84 1.95
N CYS A 63 17.30 7.47 1.93
CA CYS A 63 16.99 8.59 1.05
C CYS A 63 16.27 9.71 1.84
N PRO A 64 16.46 10.99 1.46
CA PRO A 64 15.84 12.10 2.18
C PRO A 64 14.31 12.16 1.97
N ARG A 65 13.84 11.64 0.83
CA ARG A 65 12.44 11.73 0.41
C ARG A 65 12.08 10.58 -0.53
N ILE A 66 10.85 10.08 -0.41
CA ILE A 66 10.18 9.24 -1.38
C ILE A 66 9.30 10.18 -2.23
N ASP A 67 9.58 10.28 -3.54
CA ASP A 67 8.83 11.19 -4.41
C ASP A 67 7.43 10.67 -4.71
N ARG A 68 7.30 9.34 -4.85
CA ARG A 68 6.02 8.69 -5.12
C ARG A 68 5.90 7.35 -4.36
N LEU A 69 4.81 7.19 -3.63
CA LEU A 69 4.39 5.96 -2.98
C LEU A 69 3.17 5.40 -3.72
N VAL A 70 3.27 4.17 -4.22
CA VAL A 70 2.13 3.47 -4.84
C VAL A 70 1.67 2.34 -3.92
N LEU A 71 0.43 2.43 -3.48
CA LEU A 71 -0.25 1.44 -2.64
C LEU A 71 -1.15 0.57 -3.52
N PHE A 72 -0.83 -0.71 -3.64
CA PHE A 72 -1.68 -1.68 -4.34
C PHE A 72 -2.70 -2.27 -3.37
N ALA A 73 -3.98 -2.13 -3.70
CA ALA A 73 -5.09 -2.60 -2.88
C ALA A 73 -6.06 -3.46 -3.70
N THR A 74 -6.82 -4.32 -3.05
CA THR A 74 -7.85 -5.14 -3.69
C THR A 74 -9.21 -4.44 -3.69
N ASP A 75 -9.96 -4.56 -4.80
CA ASP A 75 -11.35 -4.14 -4.93
C ASP A 75 -12.14 -5.16 -5.77
N GLN A 76 -12.56 -6.25 -5.13
CA GLN A 76 -13.23 -7.40 -5.75
C GLN A 76 -14.76 -7.28 -5.64
N ARG A 77 -15.33 -6.19 -6.14
CA ARG A 77 -16.73 -5.78 -5.90
C ARG A 77 -17.77 -6.85 -6.20
N ASP A 78 -17.52 -7.69 -7.20
CA ASP A 78 -18.47 -8.65 -7.74
C ASP A 78 -18.19 -10.10 -7.33
N THR A 79 -17.40 -10.31 -6.27
CA THR A 79 -17.03 -11.64 -5.78
C THR A 79 -17.46 -11.90 -4.34
N GLU A 80 -17.52 -13.17 -3.94
CA GLU A 80 -17.74 -13.57 -2.54
C GLU A 80 -16.64 -13.06 -1.59
N TYR A 81 -15.45 -12.75 -2.12
CA TYR A 81 -14.30 -12.25 -1.36
C TYR A 81 -14.29 -10.74 -1.14
N ARG A 82 -15.32 -10.03 -1.62
CA ARG A 82 -15.45 -8.57 -1.47
C ARG A 82 -15.21 -8.07 -0.04
N HIS A 83 -15.63 -8.82 0.96
CA HIS A 83 -15.47 -8.47 2.37
C HIS A 83 -14.00 -8.38 2.82
N THR A 84 -13.07 -9.02 2.08
CA THR A 84 -11.62 -9.00 2.35
C THR A 84 -10.86 -7.90 1.61
N ASP A 85 -11.55 -7.08 0.82
CA ASP A 85 -10.92 -6.00 0.06
C ASP A 85 -10.25 -4.97 0.94
N THR A 86 -9.12 -4.46 0.46
CA THR A 86 -8.24 -3.55 1.21
C THR A 86 -8.23 -2.13 0.68
N LEU A 87 -9.09 -1.77 -0.28
CA LEU A 87 -9.17 -0.42 -0.85
C LEU A 87 -9.37 0.65 0.23
N HIS A 88 -10.29 0.44 1.17
CA HIS A 88 -10.54 1.40 2.25
C HIS A 88 -9.36 1.49 3.23
N PHE A 89 -8.63 0.40 3.44
CA PHE A 89 -7.40 0.42 4.22
C PHE A 89 -6.29 1.23 3.53
N ALA A 90 -6.14 1.11 2.21
CA ALA A 90 -5.19 1.93 1.47
C ALA A 90 -5.53 3.43 1.59
N GLU A 91 -6.81 3.79 1.60
CA GLU A 91 -7.26 5.16 1.82
C GLU A 91 -6.97 5.63 3.25
N LEU A 92 -7.18 4.80 4.27
CA LEU A 92 -6.81 5.10 5.67
C LEU A 92 -5.29 5.31 5.79
N VAL A 93 -4.49 4.44 5.16
CA VAL A 93 -3.02 4.57 5.10
C VAL A 93 -2.63 5.92 4.49
N ARG A 94 -3.23 6.29 3.35
CA ARG A 94 -2.95 7.56 2.68
C ARG A 94 -3.26 8.75 3.59
N ARG A 95 -4.43 8.76 4.21
CA ARG A 95 -4.85 9.85 5.12
C ARG A 95 -3.96 9.91 6.36
N TRP A 96 -3.60 8.78 6.93
CA TRP A 96 -2.72 8.69 8.08
C TRP A 96 -1.32 9.25 7.78
N LEU A 97 -0.73 8.85 6.66
CA LEU A 97 0.57 9.35 6.21
C LEU A 97 0.55 10.87 5.95
N ARG A 98 -0.55 11.38 5.38
CA ARG A 98 -0.74 12.81 5.15
C ARG A 98 -0.93 13.61 6.45
N GLY A 99 -1.52 13.02 7.47
CA GLY A 99 -1.67 13.63 8.80
C GLY A 99 -0.41 13.55 9.66
N SER A 100 0.53 12.67 9.33
CA SER A 100 1.76 12.46 10.10
C SER A 100 2.82 13.54 9.79
N GLU A 101 3.26 14.27 10.80
CA GLU A 101 4.36 15.25 10.65
C GLU A 101 5.64 14.63 10.07
N THR A 102 5.94 13.39 10.46
CA THR A 102 7.13 12.67 10.01
C THR A 102 7.08 12.32 8.53
N PHE A 103 5.94 11.85 8.03
CA PHE A 103 5.83 11.31 6.68
C PHE A 103 5.33 12.34 5.67
N ASN A 104 4.44 13.26 6.05
CA ASN A 104 3.82 14.20 5.12
C ASN A 104 4.83 15.05 4.34
N GLN A 105 5.92 15.46 4.98
CA GLN A 105 6.98 16.25 4.32
C GLN A 105 7.96 15.40 3.51
N ARG A 106 8.08 14.11 3.84
CA ARG A 106 9.07 13.20 3.25
C ARG A 106 8.50 12.27 2.18
N ILE A 107 7.18 12.20 2.02
CA ILE A 107 6.50 11.46 0.97
C ILE A 107 5.78 12.45 0.06
N GLY A 108 6.15 12.45 -1.21
CA GLY A 108 5.57 13.31 -2.24
C GLY A 108 4.16 12.87 -2.61
N GLU A 109 3.99 12.23 -3.74
CA GLU A 109 2.69 11.69 -4.19
C GLU A 109 2.36 10.35 -3.51
N ILE A 110 1.08 10.12 -3.20
CA ILE A 110 0.60 8.84 -2.68
C ILE A 110 -0.57 8.39 -3.55
N ASP A 111 -0.33 7.39 -4.37
CA ASP A 111 -1.31 6.80 -5.26
C ASP A 111 -1.86 5.49 -4.71
N ILE A 112 -3.11 5.21 -5.03
CA ILE A 112 -3.75 3.93 -4.77
C ILE A 112 -4.08 3.29 -6.12
N ASP A 113 -3.47 2.15 -6.41
CA ASP A 113 -3.77 1.34 -7.59
C ASP A 113 -4.60 0.11 -7.16
N THR A 114 -5.73 -0.11 -7.80
CA THR A 114 -6.67 -1.16 -7.43
C THR A 114 -6.54 -2.39 -8.30
N LEU A 115 -6.42 -3.54 -7.65
CA LEU A 115 -6.46 -4.86 -8.26
C LEU A 115 -7.91 -5.35 -8.30
N GLY A 116 -8.68 -4.89 -9.29
CA GLY A 116 -10.06 -5.32 -9.50
C GLY A 116 -10.16 -6.59 -10.34
N GLY A 117 -11.19 -7.42 -10.07
CA GLY A 117 -11.51 -8.59 -10.89
C GLY A 117 -10.49 -9.73 -10.87
N THR A 118 -9.48 -9.65 -10.01
CA THR A 118 -8.37 -10.59 -9.93
C THR A 118 -8.34 -11.25 -8.56
N SER A 119 -8.20 -12.56 -8.49
CA SER A 119 -7.97 -13.23 -7.20
C SER A 119 -6.57 -12.91 -6.68
N PRO A 120 -6.43 -12.22 -5.55
CA PRO A 120 -5.12 -11.86 -5.01
C PRO A 120 -4.37 -13.06 -4.40
N ALA A 121 -5.01 -14.21 -4.34
CA ALA A 121 -4.44 -15.44 -3.80
C ALA A 121 -3.84 -16.36 -4.88
N THR A 122 -4.12 -16.13 -6.16
CA THR A 122 -3.59 -16.95 -7.25
C THR A 122 -2.42 -16.27 -7.95
N TYR A 123 -1.35 -17.03 -8.23
CA TYR A 123 -0.14 -16.49 -8.85
C TYR A 123 -0.40 -15.98 -10.26
N ASP A 124 -1.02 -16.77 -11.14
CA ASP A 124 -1.20 -16.42 -12.55
C ASP A 124 -1.96 -15.11 -12.75
N SER A 125 -3.11 -14.97 -12.06
CA SER A 125 -3.91 -13.76 -12.15
C SER A 125 -3.19 -12.55 -11.55
N THR A 126 -2.48 -12.76 -10.44
CA THR A 126 -1.74 -11.70 -9.75
C THR A 126 -0.55 -11.23 -10.59
N PHE A 127 0.26 -12.15 -11.12
CA PHE A 127 1.38 -11.79 -12.00
C PHE A 127 0.91 -11.00 -13.23
N SER A 128 -0.17 -11.45 -13.89
CA SER A 128 -0.74 -10.73 -15.02
C SER A 128 -1.22 -9.33 -14.66
N ALA A 129 -1.86 -9.18 -13.49
CA ALA A 129 -2.37 -7.89 -13.03
C ALA A 129 -1.25 -6.87 -12.75
N TYR A 130 -0.10 -7.30 -12.19
CA TYR A 130 1.02 -6.41 -11.90
C TYR A 130 1.86 -6.06 -13.12
N ALA A 131 1.91 -6.93 -14.14
CA ALA A 131 2.77 -6.74 -15.31
C ALA A 131 2.58 -5.37 -15.97
N ALA A 132 1.34 -5.03 -16.33
CA ALA A 132 1.04 -3.75 -16.97
C ALA A 132 1.19 -2.55 -16.02
N ARG A 133 0.76 -2.72 -14.74
CA ARG A 133 0.80 -1.64 -13.75
C ARG A 133 2.22 -1.20 -13.45
N VAL A 134 3.11 -2.15 -13.16
CA VAL A 134 4.52 -1.82 -12.86
C VAL A 134 5.26 -1.34 -14.10
N ALA A 135 4.96 -1.89 -15.30
CA ALA A 135 5.54 -1.42 -16.56
C ALA A 135 5.17 0.04 -16.86
N ASN A 136 3.96 0.48 -16.52
CA ASN A 136 3.54 1.86 -16.73
C ASN A 136 4.33 2.88 -15.87
N LEU A 137 5.02 2.43 -14.83
CA LEU A 137 5.91 3.26 -14.01
C LEU A 137 7.30 3.43 -14.62
N GLU A 138 7.65 2.68 -15.67
CA GLU A 138 8.97 2.72 -16.34
C GLU A 138 9.25 4.06 -17.03
N GLY A 139 8.21 4.74 -17.52
CA GLY A 139 8.33 6.06 -18.17
C GLY A 139 8.80 7.19 -17.27
N GLU A 140 8.86 6.97 -15.97
CA GLU A 140 9.35 7.92 -14.99
C GLU A 140 10.88 7.79 -14.86
N ALA A 141 11.58 8.91 -14.65
CA ALA A 141 13.03 8.92 -14.41
C ALA A 141 13.38 8.35 -13.01
N VAL A 142 12.94 7.12 -12.72
CA VAL A 142 13.15 6.45 -11.45
C VAL A 142 14.62 6.11 -11.27
N THR A 143 15.21 6.62 -10.19
CA THR A 143 16.60 6.34 -9.81
C THR A 143 16.71 5.25 -8.75
N THR A 144 15.67 5.09 -7.93
CA THR A 144 15.58 4.05 -6.92
C THR A 144 14.13 3.62 -6.76
N CYS A 145 13.87 2.32 -6.74
CA CYS A 145 12.56 1.74 -6.48
C CYS A 145 12.65 0.83 -5.25
N TYR A 146 12.01 1.23 -4.16
CA TYR A 146 11.83 0.37 -2.98
C TYR A 146 10.56 -0.48 -3.13
N VAL A 147 10.61 -1.73 -2.67
CA VAL A 147 9.48 -2.66 -2.73
C VAL A 147 9.20 -3.25 -1.36
N GLY A 148 8.09 -2.88 -0.75
CA GLY A 148 7.59 -3.49 0.47
C GLY A 148 6.97 -4.85 0.17
N VAL A 149 7.58 -5.93 0.67
CA VAL A 149 7.18 -7.33 0.40
C VAL A 149 6.46 -8.00 1.57
N THR A 150 5.93 -7.23 2.48
CA THR A 150 5.35 -7.73 3.73
C THR A 150 3.82 -7.56 3.82
N GLY A 151 3.25 -6.62 3.07
CA GLY A 151 1.79 -6.41 2.99
C GLY A 151 1.13 -7.29 1.92
N GLY A 152 -0.20 -7.49 2.02
CA GLY A 152 -0.95 -8.29 1.07
C GLY A 152 -0.73 -9.80 1.16
N THR A 153 -1.05 -10.53 0.10
CA THR A 153 -0.84 -11.99 0.02
C THR A 153 0.56 -12.33 -0.49
N GLY A 154 1.01 -13.58 -0.26
CA GLY A 154 2.29 -14.05 -0.81
C GLY A 154 2.36 -13.95 -2.33
N ALA A 155 1.26 -14.21 -3.06
CA ALA A 155 1.18 -14.06 -4.50
C ALA A 155 1.35 -12.59 -4.94
N MET A 156 0.72 -11.65 -4.24
CA MET A 156 0.87 -10.21 -4.49
C MET A 156 2.31 -9.73 -4.29
N ASN A 157 2.93 -10.13 -3.19
CA ASN A 157 4.30 -9.73 -2.86
C ASN A 157 5.30 -10.29 -3.88
N MET A 158 5.15 -11.56 -4.26
CA MET A 158 6.01 -12.18 -5.27
C MET A 158 5.84 -11.53 -6.64
N ALA A 159 4.61 -11.27 -7.07
CA ALA A 159 4.33 -10.62 -8.35
C ALA A 159 4.87 -9.18 -8.38
N LEU A 160 4.64 -8.40 -7.32
CA LEU A 160 5.14 -7.03 -7.23
C LEU A 160 6.67 -6.99 -7.31
N LEU A 161 7.35 -7.81 -6.49
CA LEU A 161 8.82 -7.88 -6.48
C LEU A 161 9.37 -8.31 -7.85
N PHE A 162 8.81 -9.37 -8.45
CA PHE A 162 9.23 -9.88 -9.74
C PHE A 162 9.16 -8.80 -10.84
N HIS A 163 8.01 -8.12 -10.95
CA HIS A 163 7.84 -7.10 -11.96
C HIS A 163 8.65 -5.83 -11.68
N ALA A 164 8.83 -5.45 -10.41
CA ALA A 164 9.69 -4.34 -10.04
C ALA A 164 11.16 -4.62 -10.41
N VAL A 165 11.67 -5.81 -10.10
CA VAL A 165 13.03 -6.22 -10.49
C VAL A 165 13.17 -6.26 -12.01
N ARG A 166 12.16 -6.76 -12.72
CA ARG A 166 12.17 -6.80 -14.20
C ARG A 166 12.24 -5.42 -14.84
N VAL A 167 11.51 -4.44 -14.29
CA VAL A 167 11.40 -3.09 -14.84
C VAL A 167 12.57 -2.21 -14.37
N PHE A 168 12.92 -2.26 -13.10
CA PHE A 168 13.89 -1.32 -12.52
C PHE A 168 15.30 -1.92 -12.37
N GLY A 169 15.47 -3.24 -12.49
CA GLY A 169 16.77 -3.91 -12.41
C GLY A 169 17.53 -3.59 -11.11
N GLU A 170 18.77 -3.14 -11.23
CA GLU A 170 19.65 -2.79 -10.10
C GLU A 170 19.16 -1.60 -9.27
N ARG A 171 18.21 -0.81 -9.77
CA ARG A 171 17.56 0.28 -9.04
C ARG A 171 16.52 -0.23 -8.05
N CYS A 172 16.11 -1.51 -8.12
CA CYS A 172 15.14 -2.13 -7.23
C CYS A 172 15.81 -2.54 -5.91
N LYS A 173 15.15 -2.21 -4.79
CA LYS A 173 15.54 -2.60 -3.43
C LYS A 173 14.31 -3.16 -2.71
N ALA A 174 14.44 -4.32 -2.06
CA ALA A 174 13.36 -4.98 -1.30
C ALA A 174 13.78 -5.14 0.16
#